data_2c8613e5841509cfd330c984d043888b
#
_entry.id   2c8613e5841509cfd330c984d043888b
#
_cell.length_a   1.000
_cell.length_b   1.000
_cell.length_c   1.000
_cell.angle_alpha   90.00
_cell.angle_beta   90.00
_cell.angle_gamma   90.00
#
_symmetry.space_group_name_H-M   'P 1'
#
loop_
_entity.id
_entity.type
_entity.pdbx_description
1 polymer ?
#
loop_
_entity_poly.entity_id
_entity_poly.type
_entity_poly.pdbx_seq_one_letter_code
_entity_poly.pdbx_strand_id
1 'polypeptide(L)'
;MKTKTPMPFKLAILQNQPRYLKSAANIKRALEAMEPRSADLWVLPELFASGYNFKTKAEAARCAEPKDGPLCRLLAAYSLAKDCAVVAGFPEISGGKLYNSAVLAEGGRVHIYRKTHLFGNEKKFFSPGDTGFWVKSVKGVQVGVMVCFDWFFPESARTLALQGAQIIAHSANLVLPWGPEGMKIRSLENRVFTATANRVGAERGLRFIGQSQIVAPNGDLLLRAPSDQEHVAVLEIDPWTAKDKKVHPQNDLLKDRRPDRYKK
;
A
#
# COMPACT_ATOMS: atom_id res chain seq x y z
N MET A 1 29.46 -15.91 17.57
CA MET A 1 28.27 -16.13 16.73
C MET A 1 28.45 -15.34 15.45
N LYS A 2 28.54 -16.01 14.30
CA LYS A 2 28.60 -15.31 12.99
C LYS A 2 27.24 -14.65 12.79
N THR A 3 27.19 -13.33 12.83
CA THR A 3 26.00 -12.55 12.43
C THR A 3 25.75 -12.86 10.96
N LYS A 4 24.70 -13.63 10.66
CA LYS A 4 24.22 -13.80 9.29
C LYS A 4 23.96 -12.38 8.75
N THR A 5 24.70 -11.98 7.71
CA THR A 5 24.36 -10.75 6.96
C THR A 5 22.91 -10.90 6.55
N PRO A 6 22.02 -9.96 6.93
CA PRO A 6 20.61 -10.04 6.53
C PRO A 6 20.57 -10.05 5.01
N MET A 7 19.82 -11.00 4.43
CA MET A 7 19.62 -11.00 2.98
C MET A 7 18.84 -9.74 2.60
N PRO A 8 19.26 -9.04 1.54
CA PRO A 8 18.57 -7.85 1.08
C PRO A 8 17.12 -8.19 0.69
N PHE A 9 16.20 -7.34 1.10
CA PHE A 9 14.78 -7.48 0.78
C PHE A 9 14.45 -6.55 -0.40
N LYS A 10 13.94 -7.12 -1.48
CA LYS A 10 13.58 -6.37 -2.69
C LYS A 10 12.17 -5.82 -2.58
N LEU A 11 12.05 -4.52 -2.39
CA LEU A 11 10.80 -3.78 -2.31
C LEU A 11 10.52 -3.08 -3.63
N ALA A 12 9.36 -3.36 -4.23
CA ALA A 12 8.98 -2.81 -5.53
C ALA A 12 7.70 -2.00 -5.47
N ILE A 13 7.63 -0.98 -6.32
CA ILE A 13 6.44 -0.15 -6.56
C ILE A 13 6.10 -0.14 -8.04
N LEU A 14 4.81 -0.22 -8.33
CA LEU A 14 4.25 0.03 -9.66
C LEU A 14 3.49 1.35 -9.64
N GLN A 15 3.81 2.27 -10.55
CA GLN A 15 3.05 3.47 -10.87
C GLN A 15 2.41 3.29 -12.23
N ASN A 16 1.08 3.20 -12.29
CA ASN A 16 0.38 2.94 -13.54
C ASN A 16 -0.67 4.03 -13.87
N GLN A 17 -1.14 3.99 -15.12
CA GLN A 17 -2.30 4.75 -15.60
C GLN A 17 -3.38 3.77 -16.06
N PRO A 18 -4.29 3.33 -15.18
CA PRO A 18 -5.33 2.39 -15.57
C PRO A 18 -6.34 3.05 -16.53
N ARG A 19 -6.80 2.27 -17.50
CA ARG A 19 -7.94 2.66 -18.34
C ARG A 19 -9.23 2.41 -17.57
N TYR A 20 -10.08 3.43 -17.49
CA TYR A 20 -11.33 3.41 -16.71
C TYR A 20 -12.23 2.21 -17.08
N LEU A 21 -12.64 1.42 -16.10
CA LEU A 21 -13.49 0.23 -16.22
C LEU A 21 -12.95 -0.88 -17.16
N LYS A 22 -11.64 -0.90 -17.45
CA LYS A 22 -11.01 -1.93 -18.30
C LYS A 22 -10.15 -2.87 -17.46
N SER A 23 -10.73 -3.47 -16.41
CA SER A 23 -10.00 -4.21 -15.37
C SER A 23 -9.10 -5.30 -15.94
N ALA A 24 -9.57 -6.16 -16.82
CA ALA A 24 -8.77 -7.25 -17.40
C ALA A 24 -7.53 -6.73 -18.15
N ALA A 25 -7.69 -5.68 -18.97
CA ALA A 25 -6.58 -5.08 -19.71
C ALA A 25 -5.56 -4.40 -18.77
N ASN A 26 -6.05 -3.74 -17.72
CA ASN A 26 -5.19 -3.08 -16.74
C ASN A 26 -4.41 -4.09 -15.89
N ILE A 27 -5.04 -5.18 -15.48
CA ILE A 27 -4.37 -6.30 -14.78
C ILE A 27 -3.27 -6.89 -15.64
N LYS A 28 -3.59 -7.22 -16.90
CA LYS A 28 -2.62 -7.76 -17.86
C LYS A 28 -1.40 -6.85 -17.98
N ARG A 29 -1.60 -5.54 -18.24
CA ARG A 29 -0.50 -4.55 -18.34
C ARG A 29 0.33 -4.45 -17.07
N ALA A 30 -0.31 -4.50 -15.90
CA ALA A 30 0.40 -4.46 -14.61
C ALA A 30 1.32 -5.68 -14.44
N LEU A 31 0.81 -6.88 -14.72
CA LEU A 31 1.61 -8.11 -14.64
C LEU A 31 2.74 -8.14 -15.67
N GLU A 32 2.49 -7.69 -16.91
CA GLU A 32 3.53 -7.54 -17.95
C GLU A 32 4.63 -6.57 -17.52
N ALA A 33 4.29 -5.48 -16.82
CA ALA A 33 5.27 -4.53 -16.31
C ALA A 33 6.10 -5.09 -15.13
N MET A 34 5.51 -6.01 -14.34
CA MET A 34 6.18 -6.67 -13.21
C MET A 34 7.09 -7.83 -13.68
N GLU A 35 6.70 -8.55 -14.75
CA GLU A 35 7.30 -9.82 -15.19
C GLU A 35 8.83 -9.78 -15.38
N PRO A 36 9.44 -8.74 -15.96
CA PRO A 36 10.91 -8.72 -16.19
C PRO A 36 11.72 -8.44 -14.90
N ARG A 37 11.07 -8.32 -13.75
CA ARG A 37 11.72 -7.94 -12.48
C ARG A 37 11.36 -8.92 -11.38
N SER A 38 12.29 -9.13 -10.44
CA SER A 38 12.03 -9.89 -9.21
C SER A 38 11.95 -8.96 -8.02
N ALA A 39 10.98 -9.19 -7.13
CA ALA A 39 10.86 -8.50 -5.85
C ALA A 39 10.28 -9.43 -4.79
N ASP A 40 10.56 -9.15 -3.51
CA ASP A 40 9.95 -9.88 -2.39
C ASP A 40 8.58 -9.32 -2.05
N LEU A 41 8.39 -8.01 -2.22
CA LEU A 41 7.11 -7.33 -2.03
C LEU A 41 6.86 -6.32 -3.15
N TRP A 42 5.77 -6.50 -3.85
CA TRP A 42 5.20 -5.56 -4.81
C TRP A 42 4.12 -4.71 -4.15
N VAL A 43 4.14 -3.41 -4.39
CA VAL A 43 3.05 -2.49 -4.01
C VAL A 43 2.48 -1.86 -5.28
N LEU A 44 1.19 -2.06 -5.50
CA LEU A 44 0.42 -1.54 -6.62
C LEU A 44 -0.55 -0.46 -6.12
N PRO A 45 -1.01 0.46 -7.00
CA PRO A 45 -1.90 1.55 -6.61
C PRO A 45 -3.26 1.10 -6.08
N GLU A 46 -3.95 2.03 -5.44
CA GLU A 46 -5.36 1.91 -5.07
C GLU A 46 -6.22 1.74 -6.34
N LEU A 47 -7.17 0.79 -6.32
CA LEU A 47 -8.08 0.53 -7.44
C LEU A 47 -7.34 0.40 -8.79
N PHE A 48 -6.14 -0.21 -8.76
CA PHE A 48 -5.15 -0.18 -9.86
C PHE A 48 -5.68 -0.71 -11.19
N ALA A 49 -6.68 -1.57 -11.13
CA ALA A 49 -7.26 -2.22 -12.29
C ALA A 49 -8.55 -1.56 -12.80
N SER A 50 -9.34 -0.95 -11.92
CA SER A 50 -10.69 -0.46 -12.25
C SER A 50 -10.75 1.00 -12.70
N GLY A 51 -9.77 1.82 -12.30
CA GLY A 51 -9.92 3.26 -12.24
C GLY A 51 -10.54 3.70 -10.91
N TYR A 52 -10.69 5.00 -10.71
CA TYR A 52 -11.00 5.59 -9.41
C TYR A 52 -12.26 6.46 -9.40
N ASN A 53 -12.41 7.35 -10.41
CA ASN A 53 -13.42 8.41 -10.38
C ASN A 53 -14.80 7.92 -10.82
N PHE A 54 -15.35 6.95 -10.08
CA PHE A 54 -16.71 6.46 -10.27
C PHE A 54 -17.72 7.61 -10.09
N LYS A 55 -18.77 7.63 -10.90
CA LYS A 55 -19.85 8.60 -10.80
C LYS A 55 -21.10 8.00 -10.15
N THR A 56 -21.22 6.67 -10.19
CA THR A 56 -22.34 5.93 -9.61
C THR A 56 -21.88 4.70 -8.85
N LYS A 57 -22.70 4.26 -7.91
CA LYS A 57 -22.48 2.97 -7.20
C LYS A 57 -22.45 1.78 -8.18
N ALA A 58 -23.24 1.85 -9.26
CA ALA A 58 -23.29 0.81 -10.29
C ALA A 58 -21.96 0.69 -11.05
N GLU A 59 -21.27 1.81 -11.34
CA GLU A 59 -19.94 1.77 -11.97
C GLU A 59 -18.91 1.08 -11.07
N ALA A 60 -18.89 1.39 -9.76
CA ALA A 60 -18.02 0.72 -8.81
C ALA A 60 -18.34 -0.77 -8.68
N ALA A 61 -19.63 -1.12 -8.62
CA ALA A 61 -20.09 -2.50 -8.52
C ALA A 61 -19.71 -3.37 -9.72
N ARG A 62 -19.65 -2.79 -10.93
CA ARG A 62 -19.22 -3.52 -12.15
C ARG A 62 -17.79 -4.02 -12.11
N CYS A 63 -16.94 -3.39 -11.31
CA CYS A 63 -15.53 -3.76 -11.14
C CYS A 63 -15.27 -4.45 -9.80
N ALA A 64 -16.27 -4.53 -8.93
CA ALA A 64 -16.10 -5.08 -7.61
C ALA A 64 -16.09 -6.62 -7.63
N GLU A 65 -15.18 -7.19 -6.87
CA GLU A 65 -15.02 -8.64 -6.74
C GLU A 65 -15.04 -9.05 -5.26
N PRO A 66 -15.49 -10.26 -4.91
CA PRO A 66 -15.32 -10.77 -3.56
C PRO A 66 -13.84 -11.08 -3.27
N LYS A 67 -13.49 -11.27 -2.00
CA LYS A 67 -12.12 -11.59 -1.54
C LYS A 67 -11.51 -12.84 -2.19
N ASP A 68 -12.34 -13.73 -2.69
CA ASP A 68 -12.00 -14.96 -3.43
C ASP A 68 -12.33 -14.85 -4.93
N GLY A 69 -12.51 -13.62 -5.41
CA GLY A 69 -12.76 -13.29 -6.82
C GLY A 69 -11.57 -13.53 -7.75
N PRO A 70 -11.79 -13.36 -9.06
CA PRO A 70 -10.76 -13.62 -10.10
C PRO A 70 -9.45 -12.89 -9.83
N LEU A 71 -9.48 -11.59 -9.46
CA LEU A 71 -8.27 -10.81 -9.18
C LEU A 71 -7.49 -11.38 -7.99
N CYS A 72 -8.16 -11.62 -6.87
CA CYS A 72 -7.50 -12.13 -5.68
C CYS A 72 -6.90 -13.52 -5.92
N ARG A 73 -7.62 -14.40 -6.62
CA ARG A 73 -7.07 -15.72 -7.03
C ARG A 73 -5.87 -15.59 -7.96
N LEU A 74 -5.91 -14.68 -8.92
CA LEU A 74 -4.80 -14.43 -9.84
C LEU A 74 -3.56 -13.93 -9.09
N LEU A 75 -3.72 -12.96 -8.17
CA LEU A 75 -2.60 -12.43 -7.38
C LEU A 75 -2.05 -13.48 -6.40
N ALA A 76 -2.91 -14.33 -5.82
CA ALA A 76 -2.47 -15.45 -5.00
C ALA A 76 -1.63 -16.46 -5.81
N ALA A 77 -2.10 -16.85 -7.00
CA ALA A 77 -1.35 -17.73 -7.91
C ALA A 77 -0.02 -17.10 -8.35
N TYR A 78 -0.03 -15.80 -8.69
CA TYR A 78 1.17 -15.06 -9.05
C TYR A 78 2.18 -15.02 -7.89
N SER A 79 1.71 -14.72 -6.67
CA SER A 79 2.57 -14.65 -5.50
C SER A 79 3.26 -15.98 -5.21
N LEU A 80 2.54 -17.10 -5.38
CA LEU A 80 3.09 -18.44 -5.22
C LEU A 80 4.11 -18.77 -6.32
N ALA A 81 3.76 -18.52 -7.59
CA ALA A 81 4.61 -18.85 -8.73
C ALA A 81 5.91 -18.02 -8.78
N LYS A 82 5.88 -16.78 -8.31
CA LYS A 82 7.03 -15.86 -8.33
C LYS A 82 7.75 -15.75 -6.99
N ASP A 83 7.36 -16.54 -5.99
CA ASP A 83 7.88 -16.47 -4.61
C ASP A 83 7.96 -15.03 -4.11
N CYS A 84 6.86 -14.29 -4.19
CA CYS A 84 6.76 -12.89 -3.76
C CYS A 84 5.45 -12.61 -3.04
N ALA A 85 5.32 -11.40 -2.49
CA ALA A 85 4.05 -10.86 -2.05
C ALA A 85 3.60 -9.70 -2.94
N VAL A 86 2.29 -9.50 -3.06
CA VAL A 86 1.70 -8.40 -3.83
C VAL A 86 0.65 -7.69 -2.98
N VAL A 87 0.80 -6.39 -2.77
CA VAL A 87 -0.24 -5.51 -2.22
C VAL A 87 -0.87 -4.73 -3.38
N ALA A 88 -2.19 -4.82 -3.54
CA ALA A 88 -2.89 -4.17 -4.65
C ALA A 88 -4.29 -3.71 -4.24
N GLY A 89 -4.65 -2.46 -4.59
CA GLY A 89 -5.97 -1.90 -4.31
C GLY A 89 -7.03 -2.35 -5.31
N PHE A 90 -8.23 -2.70 -4.84
CA PHE A 90 -9.35 -3.13 -5.69
C PHE A 90 -10.71 -2.78 -5.06
N PRO A 91 -11.78 -2.65 -5.87
CA PRO A 91 -13.13 -2.53 -5.33
C PRO A 91 -13.62 -3.91 -4.89
N GLU A 92 -13.96 -4.05 -3.62
CA GLU A 92 -14.46 -5.30 -3.03
C GLU A 92 -15.98 -5.26 -2.88
N ILE A 93 -16.64 -6.40 -3.13
CA ILE A 93 -18.01 -6.64 -2.72
C ILE A 93 -18.07 -7.70 -1.62
N SER A 94 -18.72 -7.39 -0.49
CA SER A 94 -18.88 -8.33 0.62
C SER A 94 -20.15 -8.00 1.41
N GLY A 95 -20.99 -9.01 1.68
CA GLY A 95 -22.23 -8.83 2.42
C GLY A 95 -23.18 -7.78 1.81
N GLY A 96 -23.21 -7.65 0.48
CA GLY A 96 -24.03 -6.65 -0.23
C GLY A 96 -23.48 -5.20 -0.15
N LYS A 97 -22.32 -4.99 0.48
CA LYS A 97 -21.65 -3.71 0.57
C LYS A 97 -20.45 -3.65 -0.38
N LEU A 98 -20.12 -2.44 -0.83
CA LEU A 98 -18.90 -2.17 -1.57
C LEU A 98 -17.86 -1.55 -0.65
N TYR A 99 -16.60 -1.96 -0.81
CA TYR A 99 -15.45 -1.43 -0.08
C TYR A 99 -14.34 -1.03 -1.05
N ASN A 100 -13.60 0.00 -0.72
CA ASN A 100 -12.32 0.28 -1.31
C ASN A 100 -11.29 -0.51 -0.50
N SER A 101 -10.74 -1.57 -1.09
CA SER A 101 -9.93 -2.56 -0.38
C SER A 101 -8.54 -2.71 -0.98
N ALA A 102 -7.61 -3.21 -0.21
CA ALA A 102 -6.34 -3.73 -0.68
C ALA A 102 -6.21 -5.21 -0.30
N VAL A 103 -5.73 -6.00 -1.24
CA VAL A 103 -5.32 -7.38 -1.01
C VAL A 103 -3.82 -7.43 -0.75
N LEU A 104 -3.39 -8.17 0.25
CA LEU A 104 -2.03 -8.70 0.36
C LEU A 104 -2.10 -10.17 -0.03
N ALA A 105 -1.53 -10.52 -1.18
CA ALA A 105 -1.35 -11.89 -1.64
C ALA A 105 0.07 -12.36 -1.34
N GLU A 106 0.21 -13.53 -0.69
CA GLU A 106 1.50 -14.11 -0.29
C GLU A 106 1.39 -15.62 -0.18
N GLY A 107 2.30 -16.36 -0.82
CA GLY A 107 2.36 -17.82 -0.74
C GLY A 107 1.06 -18.52 -1.12
N GLY A 108 0.32 -18.00 -2.08
CA GLY A 108 -0.98 -18.53 -2.51
C GLY A 108 -2.17 -18.14 -1.62
N ARG A 109 -1.95 -17.37 -0.56
CA ARG A 109 -3.00 -16.87 0.36
C ARG A 109 -3.28 -15.40 0.14
N VAL A 110 -4.45 -14.93 0.61
CA VAL A 110 -4.86 -13.52 0.54
C VAL A 110 -5.32 -13.02 1.91
N HIS A 111 -4.96 -11.77 2.20
CA HIS A 111 -5.43 -11.01 3.34
C HIS A 111 -6.02 -9.70 2.83
N ILE A 112 -7.19 -9.33 3.32
CA ILE A 112 -7.92 -8.14 2.88
C ILE A 112 -7.82 -7.04 3.93
N TYR A 113 -7.46 -5.85 3.48
CA TYR A 113 -7.62 -4.61 4.23
C TYR A 113 -8.67 -3.75 3.54
N ARG A 114 -9.67 -3.30 4.27
CA ARG A 114 -10.71 -2.38 3.83
C ARG A 114 -10.35 -0.98 4.30
N LYS A 115 -10.27 -0.04 3.36
CA LYS A 115 -9.89 1.36 3.61
C LYS A 115 -10.72 1.96 4.75
N THR A 116 -10.04 2.35 5.81
CA THR A 116 -10.71 2.90 7.01
C THR A 116 -11.23 4.30 6.75
N HIS A 117 -10.44 5.16 6.07
CA HIS A 117 -10.77 6.57 5.86
C HIS A 117 -11.10 6.86 4.39
N LEU A 118 -12.40 6.97 4.10
CA LEU A 118 -12.87 7.28 2.76
C LEU A 118 -12.69 8.75 2.40
N PHE A 119 -12.21 9.02 1.17
CA PHE A 119 -11.95 10.35 0.67
C PHE A 119 -13.07 10.87 -0.24
N GLY A 120 -13.57 12.06 0.02
CA GLY A 120 -14.49 12.78 -0.85
C GLY A 120 -15.72 11.96 -1.27
N ASN A 121 -15.88 11.78 -2.57
CA ASN A 121 -17.03 11.07 -3.15
C ASN A 121 -17.02 9.55 -2.91
N GLU A 122 -15.92 8.96 -2.44
CA GLU A 122 -15.88 7.55 -2.08
C GLU A 122 -16.99 7.19 -1.08
N LYS A 123 -17.33 8.11 -0.16
CA LYS A 123 -18.39 7.95 0.84
C LYS A 123 -19.79 7.71 0.24
N LYS A 124 -20.00 8.02 -1.06
CA LYS A 124 -21.27 7.78 -1.76
C LYS A 124 -21.38 6.34 -2.29
N PHE A 125 -20.25 5.66 -2.48
CA PHE A 125 -20.19 4.36 -3.16
C PHE A 125 -19.71 3.25 -2.24
N PHE A 126 -18.70 3.53 -1.41
CA PHE A 126 -18.06 2.57 -0.54
C PHE A 126 -18.49 2.74 0.91
N SER A 127 -18.54 1.63 1.62
CA SER A 127 -18.68 1.60 3.08
C SER A 127 -17.32 1.81 3.73
N PRO A 128 -17.24 2.47 4.91
CA PRO A 128 -16.02 2.49 5.71
C PRO A 128 -15.52 1.08 6.01
N GLY A 129 -14.20 0.92 6.02
CA GLY A 129 -13.57 -0.35 6.31
C GLY A 129 -13.81 -0.83 7.74
N ASP A 130 -13.96 -2.13 7.90
CA ASP A 130 -14.28 -2.80 9.17
C ASP A 130 -13.25 -3.87 9.57
N THR A 131 -12.15 -4.00 8.81
CA THR A 131 -11.10 -4.99 9.09
C THR A 131 -10.13 -4.55 10.18
N GLY A 132 -10.11 -3.26 10.52
CA GLY A 132 -9.04 -2.66 11.31
C GLY A 132 -7.68 -2.71 10.58
N PHE A 133 -6.67 -2.09 11.20
CA PHE A 133 -5.29 -2.18 10.74
C PHE A 133 -4.65 -3.47 11.24
N TRP A 134 -3.86 -4.12 10.39
CA TRP A 134 -3.17 -5.37 10.71
C TRP A 134 -1.79 -5.44 10.05
N VAL A 135 -0.94 -6.31 10.59
CA VAL A 135 0.39 -6.60 10.08
C VAL A 135 0.48 -8.09 9.76
N LYS A 136 1.13 -8.45 8.65
CA LYS A 136 1.38 -9.82 8.21
C LYS A 136 2.85 -10.02 7.91
N SER A 137 3.34 -11.24 8.14
CA SER A 137 4.72 -11.59 7.83
C SER A 137 4.85 -11.96 6.35
N VAL A 138 5.78 -11.31 5.65
CA VAL A 138 6.19 -11.60 4.28
C VAL A 138 7.67 -11.95 4.31
N LYS A 139 8.03 -13.20 4.07
CA LYS A 139 9.44 -13.67 4.16
C LYS A 139 10.13 -13.24 5.46
N GLY A 140 9.40 -13.25 6.58
CA GLY A 140 9.91 -12.85 7.90
C GLY A 140 9.85 -11.34 8.19
N VAL A 141 9.55 -10.50 7.21
CA VAL A 141 9.39 -9.04 7.37
C VAL A 141 7.94 -8.70 7.68
N GLN A 142 7.72 -7.83 8.67
CA GLN A 142 6.38 -7.43 9.10
C GLN A 142 5.86 -6.30 8.20
N VAL A 143 4.80 -6.58 7.45
CA VAL A 143 4.20 -5.67 6.46
C VAL A 143 2.81 -5.25 6.92
N GLY A 144 2.59 -3.94 7.08
CA GLY A 144 1.28 -3.33 7.27
C GLY A 144 0.75 -2.74 5.97
N VAL A 145 -0.57 -2.58 5.86
CA VAL A 145 -1.22 -2.04 4.66
C VAL A 145 -2.03 -0.80 5.01
N MET A 146 -1.91 0.23 4.17
CA MET A 146 -2.74 1.44 4.17
C MET A 146 -3.24 1.72 2.76
N VAL A 147 -4.39 2.40 2.65
CA VAL A 147 -4.94 2.83 1.37
C VAL A 147 -5.15 4.34 1.34
N CYS A 148 -4.45 5.00 0.43
CA CYS A 148 -4.60 6.41 0.05
C CYS A 148 -4.81 7.33 1.26
N PHE A 149 -6.00 7.88 1.47
CA PHE A 149 -6.33 8.88 2.49
C PHE A 149 -6.02 8.45 3.94
N ASP A 150 -5.80 7.16 4.21
CA ASP A 150 -5.34 6.69 5.53
C ASP A 150 -4.03 7.39 5.94
N TRP A 151 -3.21 7.85 4.96
CA TRP A 151 -1.96 8.55 5.25
C TRP A 151 -2.16 9.85 6.04
N PHE A 152 -3.33 10.49 5.89
CA PHE A 152 -3.60 11.77 6.54
C PHE A 152 -3.76 11.64 8.07
N PHE A 153 -4.12 10.44 8.51
CA PHE A 153 -4.36 10.12 9.93
C PHE A 153 -3.11 9.47 10.54
N PRO A 154 -2.40 10.19 11.45
CA PRO A 154 -1.20 9.64 12.12
C PRO A 154 -1.48 8.31 12.81
N GLU A 155 -2.71 8.12 13.31
CA GLU A 155 -3.17 6.91 13.97
C GLU A 155 -3.01 5.67 13.10
N SER A 156 -3.20 5.79 11.79
CA SER A 156 -3.10 4.67 10.84
C SER A 156 -1.69 4.07 10.84
N ALA A 157 -0.68 4.90 10.56
CA ALA A 157 0.70 4.46 10.55
C ALA A 157 1.19 4.08 11.94
N ARG A 158 0.76 4.81 12.98
CA ARG A 158 1.12 4.53 14.38
C ARG A 158 0.57 3.18 14.81
N THR A 159 -0.67 2.84 14.49
CA THR A 159 -1.26 1.54 14.81
C THR A 159 -0.47 0.40 14.19
N LEU A 160 -0.10 0.51 12.91
CA LEU A 160 0.73 -0.49 12.23
C LEU A 160 2.12 -0.61 12.85
N ALA A 161 2.76 0.52 13.18
CA ALA A 161 4.07 0.52 13.84
C ALA A 161 4.04 -0.14 15.22
N LEU A 162 2.98 0.09 16.02
CA LEU A 162 2.78 -0.54 17.32
C LEU A 162 2.52 -2.05 17.21
N GLN A 163 1.96 -2.52 16.10
CA GLN A 163 1.83 -3.93 15.78
C GLN A 163 3.12 -4.55 15.23
N GLY A 164 4.20 -3.77 15.15
CA GLY A 164 5.52 -4.24 14.74
C GLY A 164 5.82 -4.14 13.24
N ALA A 165 5.04 -3.37 12.47
CA ALA A 165 5.34 -3.16 11.05
C ALA A 165 6.77 -2.63 10.84
N GLN A 166 7.48 -3.25 9.91
CA GLN A 166 8.77 -2.80 9.40
C GLN A 166 8.60 -2.05 8.07
N ILE A 167 7.61 -2.47 7.28
CA ILE A 167 7.21 -1.83 6.02
C ILE A 167 5.72 -1.51 6.08
N ILE A 168 5.33 -0.32 5.65
CA ILE A 168 3.95 0.04 5.35
C ILE A 168 3.80 0.12 3.83
N ALA A 169 3.05 -0.82 3.26
CA ALA A 169 2.63 -0.81 1.88
C ALA A 169 1.41 0.11 1.73
N HIS A 170 1.55 1.15 0.93
CA HIS A 170 0.55 2.20 0.76
C HIS A 170 0.09 2.28 -0.70
N SER A 171 -1.07 1.69 -0.98
CA SER A 171 -1.74 1.77 -2.28
C SER A 171 -2.51 3.09 -2.39
N ALA A 172 -2.24 3.94 -3.39
CA ALA A 172 -2.78 5.29 -3.43
C ALA A 172 -3.24 5.76 -4.82
N ASN A 173 -4.15 6.75 -4.82
CA ASN A 173 -4.59 7.55 -5.96
C ASN A 173 -4.56 9.04 -5.54
N LEU A 174 -3.37 9.56 -5.27
CA LEU A 174 -3.18 10.90 -4.75
C LEU A 174 -3.47 11.96 -5.81
N VAL A 175 -4.31 12.91 -5.45
CA VAL A 175 -4.67 14.08 -6.26
C VAL A 175 -4.19 15.39 -5.62
N LEU A 176 -3.80 15.36 -4.33
CA LEU A 176 -3.29 16.51 -3.58
C LEU A 176 -1.78 16.36 -3.36
N PRO A 177 -1.01 17.46 -3.36
CA PRO A 177 0.44 17.42 -3.38
C PRO A 177 1.08 16.96 -2.04
N TRP A 178 0.31 16.91 -0.97
CA TRP A 178 0.83 16.71 0.39
C TRP A 178 1.14 15.24 0.74
N GLY A 179 0.52 14.28 0.00
CA GLY A 179 0.65 12.86 0.33
C GLY A 179 2.10 12.36 0.34
N PRO A 180 2.94 12.67 -0.67
CA PRO A 180 4.33 12.25 -0.67
C PRO A 180 5.12 12.78 0.53
N GLU A 181 4.96 14.05 0.88
CA GLU A 181 5.66 14.64 2.05
C GLU A 181 5.08 14.11 3.38
N GLY A 182 3.75 13.93 3.45
CA GLY A 182 3.12 13.31 4.61
C GLY A 182 3.65 11.90 4.88
N MET A 183 3.85 11.09 3.86
CA MET A 183 4.39 9.72 4.01
C MET A 183 5.85 9.70 4.48
N LYS A 184 6.66 10.73 4.18
CA LYS A 184 8.00 10.89 4.77
C LYS A 184 7.91 11.06 6.29
N ILE A 185 6.97 11.88 6.74
CA ILE A 185 6.72 12.07 8.18
C ILE A 185 6.21 10.78 8.82
N ARG A 186 5.30 10.03 8.14
CA ARG A 186 4.83 8.72 8.63
C ARG A 186 5.96 7.71 8.78
N SER A 187 6.96 7.72 7.87
CA SER A 187 8.17 6.91 8.02
C SER A 187 8.98 7.33 9.23
N LEU A 188 9.31 8.62 9.32
CA LEU A 188 10.17 9.18 10.37
C LEU A 188 9.60 8.94 11.77
N GLU A 189 8.35 9.36 12.02
CA GLU A 189 7.74 9.33 13.36
C GLU A 189 7.43 7.91 13.87
N ASN A 190 7.42 6.91 12.96
CA ASN A 190 7.14 5.51 13.28
C ASN A 190 8.36 4.60 13.10
N ARG A 191 9.46 5.12 12.56
CA ARG A 191 10.69 4.37 12.25
C ARG A 191 10.37 3.12 11.43
N VAL A 192 9.67 3.30 10.30
CA VAL A 192 9.27 2.23 9.37
C VAL A 192 9.63 2.63 7.95
N PHE A 193 9.85 1.66 7.07
CA PHE A 193 9.82 1.93 5.64
C PHE A 193 8.39 2.20 5.19
N THR A 194 8.20 3.11 4.25
CA THR A 194 6.94 3.25 3.53
C THR A 194 7.17 3.09 2.04
N ALA A 195 6.33 2.28 1.39
CA ALA A 195 6.29 2.13 -0.06
C ALA A 195 4.94 2.61 -0.56
N THR A 196 4.90 3.80 -1.14
CA THR A 196 3.70 4.40 -1.73
C THR A 196 3.69 4.09 -3.22
N ALA A 197 2.71 3.30 -3.67
CA ALA A 197 2.40 3.12 -5.08
C ALA A 197 1.21 4.00 -5.45
N ASN A 198 1.45 4.96 -6.33
CA ASN A 198 0.47 5.92 -6.79
C ASN A 198 0.20 5.72 -8.29
N ARG A 199 -0.84 6.36 -8.81
CA ARG A 199 -1.13 6.39 -10.23
C ARG A 199 -0.78 7.74 -10.86
N VAL A 200 -0.67 7.74 -12.18
CA VAL A 200 -0.49 8.95 -13.01
C VAL A 200 -1.67 9.20 -13.92
N GLY A 201 -1.61 10.30 -14.65
CA GLY A 201 -2.53 10.68 -15.70
C GLY A 201 -3.78 11.38 -15.17
N ALA A 202 -4.78 11.45 -16.04
CA ALA A 202 -6.06 12.08 -15.73
C ALA A 202 -7.21 11.11 -15.97
N GLU A 203 -8.26 11.21 -15.16
CA GLU A 203 -9.47 10.43 -15.30
C GLU A 203 -10.69 11.26 -14.95
N ARG A 204 -11.55 11.53 -15.94
CA ARG A 204 -12.85 12.18 -15.74
C ARG A 204 -12.76 13.49 -14.94
N GLY A 205 -11.75 14.33 -15.24
CA GLY A 205 -11.53 15.62 -14.59
C GLY A 205 -10.63 15.62 -13.36
N LEU A 206 -10.23 14.45 -12.82
CA LEU A 206 -9.20 14.36 -11.79
C LEU A 206 -7.83 14.13 -12.43
N ARG A 207 -6.81 14.84 -11.94
CA ARG A 207 -5.39 14.60 -12.26
C ARG A 207 -4.70 13.97 -11.06
N PHE A 208 -3.98 12.89 -11.31
CA PHE A 208 -3.20 12.18 -10.29
C PHE A 208 -1.74 12.59 -10.38
N ILE A 209 -1.10 12.72 -9.23
CA ILE A 209 0.21 13.39 -9.12
C ILE A 209 1.40 12.47 -9.37
N GLY A 210 1.20 11.16 -9.54
CA GLY A 210 2.32 10.23 -9.63
C GLY A 210 3.18 10.25 -8.36
N GLN A 211 4.51 10.38 -8.52
CA GLN A 211 5.46 10.50 -7.42
C GLN A 211 5.38 9.33 -6.43
N SER A 212 5.13 8.12 -6.95
CA SER A 212 5.29 6.91 -6.13
C SER A 212 6.66 6.88 -5.51
N GLN A 213 6.78 6.43 -4.26
CA GLN A 213 8.05 6.57 -3.54
C GLN A 213 8.30 5.47 -2.53
N ILE A 214 9.58 5.29 -2.19
CA ILE A 214 10.04 4.48 -1.06
C ILE A 214 10.81 5.40 -0.11
N VAL A 215 10.47 5.37 1.16
CA VAL A 215 11.06 6.19 2.22
C VAL A 215 11.63 5.30 3.32
N ALA A 216 12.81 5.64 3.80
CA ALA A 216 13.49 4.93 4.89
C ALA A 216 12.93 5.27 6.27
N PRO A 217 13.25 4.48 7.32
CA PRO A 217 12.79 4.71 8.68
C PRO A 217 13.23 6.05 9.31
N ASN A 218 14.27 6.67 8.78
CA ASN A 218 14.74 8.00 9.21
C ASN A 218 14.12 9.16 8.41
N GLY A 219 13.15 8.88 7.53
CA GLY A 219 12.48 9.88 6.71
C GLY A 219 13.20 10.21 5.39
N ASP A 220 14.35 9.60 5.12
CA ASP A 220 15.09 9.81 3.88
C ASP A 220 14.33 9.24 2.70
N LEU A 221 14.24 10.02 1.64
CA LEU A 221 13.67 9.60 0.38
C LEU A 221 14.67 8.72 -0.38
N LEU A 222 14.38 7.42 -0.46
CA LEU A 222 15.24 6.46 -1.16
C LEU A 222 14.96 6.42 -2.66
N LEU A 223 13.70 6.62 -3.04
CA LEU A 223 13.25 6.61 -4.43
C LEU A 223 11.97 7.43 -4.57
N ARG A 224 11.88 8.22 -5.67
CA ARG A 224 10.64 8.85 -6.11
C ARG A 224 10.49 8.70 -7.63
N ALA A 225 9.36 8.16 -8.05
CA ALA A 225 9.00 8.04 -9.46
C ALA A 225 8.64 9.42 -10.05
N PRO A 226 8.70 9.58 -11.39
CA PRO A 226 8.21 10.78 -12.07
C PRO A 226 6.74 11.08 -11.78
N SER A 227 6.33 12.34 -11.98
CA SER A 227 4.96 12.80 -11.70
C SER A 227 3.95 12.50 -12.81
N ASP A 228 4.42 12.14 -14.02
CA ASP A 228 3.62 12.20 -15.25
C ASP A 228 3.69 10.95 -16.14
N GLN A 229 4.47 9.94 -15.77
CA GLN A 229 4.63 8.72 -16.57
C GLN A 229 4.52 7.45 -15.73
N GLU A 230 4.13 6.34 -16.36
CA GLU A 230 4.16 5.02 -15.74
C GLU A 230 5.59 4.65 -15.35
N HIS A 231 5.74 4.00 -14.21
CA HIS A 231 7.07 3.67 -13.69
C HIS A 231 7.03 2.38 -12.87
N VAL A 232 8.08 1.59 -12.98
CA VAL A 232 8.32 0.43 -12.12
C VAL A 232 9.70 0.58 -11.51
N ALA A 233 9.76 0.51 -10.20
CA ALA A 233 11.02 0.53 -9.47
C ALA A 233 11.13 -0.66 -8.52
N VAL A 234 12.33 -1.19 -8.39
CA VAL A 234 12.71 -2.19 -7.40
C VAL A 234 13.93 -1.66 -6.66
N LEU A 235 13.86 -1.69 -5.34
CA LEU A 235 14.93 -1.23 -4.47
C LEU A 235 15.28 -2.31 -3.44
N GLU A 236 16.53 -2.58 -3.24
CA GLU A 236 17.01 -3.43 -2.14
C GLU A 236 17.09 -2.60 -0.86
N ILE A 237 16.48 -3.09 0.20
CA ILE A 237 16.47 -2.47 1.53
C ILE A 237 16.89 -3.49 2.59
N ASP A 238 17.33 -3.00 3.74
CA ASP A 238 17.44 -3.79 4.97
C ASP A 238 16.24 -3.48 5.90
N PRO A 239 15.17 -4.27 5.86
CA PRO A 239 13.96 -4.00 6.66
C PRO A 239 14.21 -4.17 8.16
N TRP A 240 15.31 -4.81 8.56
CA TRP A 240 15.64 -5.02 9.97
C TRP A 240 16.03 -3.72 10.66
N THR A 241 16.51 -2.72 9.92
CA THR A 241 16.79 -1.38 10.45
C THR A 241 15.55 -0.69 11.02
N ALA A 242 14.35 -1.05 10.53
CA ALA A 242 13.09 -0.55 11.06
C ALA A 242 12.73 -1.11 12.45
N LYS A 243 13.44 -2.13 12.94
CA LYS A 243 13.24 -2.63 14.32
C LYS A 243 13.80 -1.69 15.38
N ASP A 244 14.82 -0.92 15.01
CA ASP A 244 15.36 0.10 15.90
C ASP A 244 14.46 1.35 15.88
N LYS A 245 13.76 1.58 17.00
CA LYS A 245 12.86 2.72 17.18
C LYS A 245 13.54 3.89 17.91
N LYS A 246 14.82 3.78 18.19
CA LYS A 246 15.58 4.83 18.88
C LYS A 246 15.91 5.98 17.93
N VAL A 247 15.75 7.18 18.42
CA VAL A 247 16.22 8.44 17.81
C VAL A 247 17.41 9.02 18.57
N HIS A 248 17.62 8.56 19.80
CA HIS A 248 18.73 8.86 20.67
C HIS A 248 19.01 7.62 21.54
N PRO A 249 20.25 7.37 22.03
CA PRO A 249 20.53 6.19 22.87
C PRO A 249 19.55 5.97 24.02
N GLN A 250 19.00 7.04 24.57
CA GLN A 250 18.06 7.02 25.71
C GLN A 250 16.59 7.17 25.29
N ASN A 251 16.26 7.41 24.00
CA ASN A 251 14.89 7.67 23.57
C ASN A 251 14.42 6.71 22.46
N ASP A 252 13.40 5.95 22.79
CA ASP A 252 12.70 5.04 21.88
C ASP A 252 11.29 5.60 21.60
N LEU A 253 11.00 5.93 20.33
CA LEU A 253 9.77 6.60 19.95
C LEU A 253 8.49 5.84 20.32
N LEU A 254 8.55 4.52 20.42
CA LEU A 254 7.37 3.72 20.76
C LEU A 254 7.27 3.42 22.25
N LYS A 255 8.41 3.19 22.93
CA LYS A 255 8.45 2.88 24.37
C LYS A 255 8.25 4.10 25.25
N ASP A 256 8.75 5.28 24.81
CA ASP A 256 8.63 6.53 25.56
C ASP A 256 7.24 7.17 25.45
N ARG A 257 6.33 6.55 24.68
CA ARG A 257 4.95 7.04 24.59
C ARG A 257 4.27 7.01 25.95
N ARG A 258 3.41 8.00 26.16
CA ARG A 258 2.61 8.17 27.39
C ARG A 258 1.11 8.02 27.07
N PRO A 259 0.62 6.78 26.72
CA PRO A 259 -0.79 6.57 26.34
C PRO A 259 -1.78 7.01 27.40
N ASP A 260 -1.37 6.96 28.68
CA ASP A 260 -2.12 7.45 29.83
C ASP A 260 -2.38 8.97 29.81
N ARG A 261 -1.60 9.71 29.01
CA ARG A 261 -1.70 11.17 28.87
C ARG A 261 -2.39 11.61 27.59
N TYR A 262 -2.61 10.70 26.65
CA TYR A 262 -3.30 11.01 25.41
C TYR A 262 -4.81 10.84 25.64
N LYS A 263 -5.56 11.94 25.62
CA LYS A 263 -7.02 11.90 25.71
C LYS A 263 -7.60 11.23 24.47
N LYS A 264 -8.64 10.43 24.66
CA LYS A 264 -9.47 9.85 23.58
C LYS A 264 -10.34 10.93 22.96
#